data_2b02e40382a690088002d28daac5611a
#
_entry.id   2b02e40382a690088002d28daac5611a
#
_cell.length_a   1.000
_cell.length_b   1.000
_cell.length_c   1.000
_cell.angle_alpha   90.00
_cell.angle_beta   90.00
_cell.angle_gamma   90.00
#
_symmetry.space_group_name_H-M   'P 1'
#
loop_
_entity.id
_entity.type
_entity.pdbx_description
1 polymer ?
#
loop_
_entity_poly.entity_id
_entity_poly.type
_entity_poly.pdbx_seq_one_letter_code
_entity_poly.pdbx_strand_id
1 'polypeptide(L)'
;MGDQAATIPPTQPIREGGHIQRSSTASTLHHNEFQDSFFSRVHSFFQRDTHIGHVGRHPLRGSQDIEIHTWNGPDDPDNPFNWSKTYKWVLTLTICFISILTGLPAGSYGAGNKYMEQRFHVQNEPFPNLAWATTSWNMGAAFWPLIFVPLTESSGRMPGYFIAYFILVVSLFPSAFAQNFATLVVTRFFGGGASSVSINIVGGSISDVWYGANARSLPMSLFGFTSVVGIALGPFIGSAIQQIHKSDPWRWIFYVQIIYNAGLIPIFWLILRETRADVILKKRAKKLRRETGRPIYAEADLDTTSVLKLVQISFERPTRMLLTEPVVIFFTLWVSFAWGILFLFFSSVAQTFSANYGWGTFQTGLVQLAISVGAVIGTVFNPIQDWIYLRSARRNTERPGKPIPEARLYTSIPGSLLFAGGLFWYGWASVGDGSVPWIVPALGIGCTGVGIYSIYMAVVNYLTDAYEKYAASALSAASLGRNSFGAFLPLASFQLFNNLGYGWAGSLLGFVGLALSVVPVVLVLKGPAIRRQSPFMREAMFEPEDDSEKDLASEKPDV
;
A
#
# COMPACT_ATOMS: atom_id res chain seq x y z
N MET A 1 77.41 49.72 1.89
CA MET A 1 77.35 50.25 0.54
C MET A 1 75.95 50.10 0.09
N GLY A 2 75.18 51.03 0.21
CA GLY A 2 74.81 52.27 -0.43
C GLY A 2 73.32 52.06 -0.76
N ASP A 3 72.39 52.58 -0.05
CA ASP A 3 71.83 53.96 -0.11
C ASP A 3 71.06 54.22 -1.39
N GLN A 4 69.84 54.52 -1.30
CA GLN A 4 69.06 55.77 -1.36
C GLN A 4 67.59 55.43 -1.61
N ALA A 5 66.62 55.69 -0.78
CA ALA A 5 66.10 56.95 -0.22
C ALA A 5 65.25 57.77 -1.23
N ALA A 6 64.10 58.12 -0.71
CA ALA A 6 63.20 59.26 -0.97
C ALA A 6 62.23 59.16 -2.14
N THR A 7 60.97 59.53 -2.08
CA THR A 7 60.38 60.70 -1.36
C THR A 7 58.83 60.57 -1.39
N ILE A 8 58.20 60.96 -0.32
CA ILE A 8 56.79 61.34 -0.19
C ILE A 8 56.64 62.82 -0.54
N PRO A 9 55.52 63.36 -1.12
CA PRO A 9 54.37 63.89 -0.40
C PRO A 9 53.08 64.03 -1.24
N PRO A 10 52.01 64.70 -0.79
CA PRO A 10 51.42 64.87 0.52
C PRO A 10 49.88 64.60 0.56
N THR A 11 49.38 64.55 1.74
CA THR A 11 48.01 64.42 2.30
C THR A 11 46.99 65.45 1.80
N GLN A 12 45.69 65.00 1.73
CA GLN A 12 44.49 65.58 2.39
C GLN A 12 43.20 64.89 1.97
N PRO A 13 41.98 65.03 2.64
CA PRO A 13 41.64 64.54 3.97
C PRO A 13 40.39 63.68 4.01
N ILE A 14 40.22 63.08 5.13
CA ILE A 14 39.09 62.35 5.79
C ILE A 14 37.69 62.67 5.29
N ARG A 15 36.89 61.63 4.99
CA ARG A 15 35.46 61.53 5.33
C ARG A 15 35.12 60.13 5.81
N GLU A 16 34.45 60.09 6.94
CA GLU A 16 34.03 58.97 7.76
C GLU A 16 32.96 58.09 7.10
N GLY A 17 32.95 56.83 7.47
CA GLY A 17 31.73 56.03 7.65
C GLY A 17 31.43 55.04 6.53
N GLY A 18 31.80 53.77 6.73
CA GLY A 18 31.28 52.67 5.91
C GLY A 18 31.79 51.33 6.41
N HIS A 19 31.00 50.71 7.29
CA HIS A 19 31.22 49.36 7.79
C HIS A 19 31.51 48.35 6.68
N ILE A 20 32.62 47.64 6.84
CA ILE A 20 32.92 46.44 6.07
C ILE A 20 31.99 45.32 6.57
N GLN A 21 30.89 45.08 5.87
CA GLN A 21 30.11 43.85 5.99
C GLN A 21 30.77 42.75 5.14
N ARG A 22 31.30 41.76 5.83
CA ARG A 22 31.86 40.53 5.24
C ARG A 22 30.78 39.80 4.42
N SER A 23 31.20 39.32 3.27
CA SER A 23 30.46 38.47 2.33
C SER A 23 29.97 37.15 2.95
N SER A 24 28.82 37.18 3.63
CA SER A 24 28.02 35.99 3.97
C SER A 24 26.64 36.00 3.35
N THR A 25 26.33 37.03 2.54
CA THR A 25 24.98 37.23 1.96
C THR A 25 24.77 36.56 0.59
N ALA A 26 25.82 36.14 -0.11
CA ALA A 26 25.65 35.53 -1.44
C ALA A 26 25.14 34.09 -1.40
N SER A 27 25.44 33.31 -0.34
CA SER A 27 24.94 31.93 -0.24
C SER A 27 23.54 31.85 0.34
N THR A 28 23.14 32.81 1.17
CA THR A 28 21.76 32.87 1.73
C THR A 28 20.75 33.47 0.75
N LEU A 29 21.18 34.40 -0.10
CA LEU A 29 20.31 34.94 -1.16
C LEU A 29 20.01 33.91 -2.24
N HIS A 30 21.00 33.12 -2.68
CA HIS A 30 20.76 32.02 -3.62
C HIS A 30 19.93 30.89 -3.02
N HIS A 31 19.98 30.66 -1.70
CA HIS A 31 19.17 29.64 -1.06
C HIS A 31 17.71 30.10 -0.90
N ASN A 32 17.48 31.37 -0.62
CA ASN A 32 16.13 31.93 -0.54
C ASN A 32 15.51 32.10 -1.93
N GLU A 33 16.24 32.55 -2.94
CA GLU A 33 15.72 32.62 -4.32
C GLU A 33 15.41 31.23 -4.90
N PHE A 34 16.16 30.19 -4.54
CA PHE A 34 15.87 28.82 -4.98
C PHE A 34 14.66 28.24 -4.24
N GLN A 35 14.53 28.49 -2.94
CA GLN A 35 13.32 28.15 -2.17
C GLN A 35 12.10 28.93 -2.67
N ASP A 36 12.22 30.23 -2.88
CA ASP A 36 11.13 31.06 -3.36
C ASP A 36 10.75 30.73 -4.82
N SER A 37 11.70 30.38 -5.68
CA SER A 37 11.44 29.93 -7.05
C SER A 37 10.83 28.52 -7.09
N PHE A 38 11.22 27.62 -6.18
CA PHE A 38 10.64 26.28 -6.05
C PHE A 38 9.24 26.35 -5.44
N PHE A 39 9.08 27.10 -4.34
CA PHE A 39 7.76 27.33 -3.75
C PHE A 39 6.86 28.16 -4.67
N SER A 40 7.38 29.10 -5.46
CA SER A 40 6.57 29.83 -6.46
C SER A 40 6.16 28.96 -7.63
N ARG A 41 6.99 28.00 -8.11
CA ARG A 41 6.60 27.04 -9.16
C ARG A 41 5.67 25.96 -8.63
N VAL A 42 5.89 25.44 -7.42
CA VAL A 42 4.95 24.54 -6.75
C VAL A 42 3.68 25.32 -6.37
N HIS A 43 3.82 26.55 -5.94
CA HIS A 43 2.71 27.44 -5.65
C HIS A 43 2.01 27.90 -6.94
N SER A 44 2.68 28.12 -8.07
CA SER A 44 2.04 28.43 -9.35
C SER A 44 1.38 27.21 -9.99
N PHE A 45 1.87 25.98 -9.76
CA PHE A 45 1.18 24.75 -10.14
C PHE A 45 -0.12 24.56 -9.33
N PHE A 46 -0.12 25.01 -8.05
CA PHE A 46 -1.31 25.06 -7.19
C PHE A 46 -1.98 26.44 -7.15
N GLN A 47 -1.32 27.53 -7.56
CA GLN A 47 -1.88 28.88 -7.69
C GLN A 47 -2.61 29.12 -9.01
N ARG A 48 -2.66 28.14 -9.93
CA ARG A 48 -3.65 28.23 -11.01
C ARG A 48 -5.08 28.28 -10.47
N ASP A 49 -5.27 27.90 -9.16
CA ASP A 49 -6.60 27.86 -8.56
C ASP A 49 -6.74 28.52 -7.19
N THR A 50 -5.82 29.38 -6.73
CA THR A 50 -5.96 30.12 -5.47
C THR A 50 -6.49 31.55 -5.66
N HIS A 51 -7.21 31.81 -6.71
CA HIS A 51 -8.04 33.00 -6.76
C HIS A 51 -9.38 32.70 -6.09
N ILE A 52 -9.62 33.42 -4.99
CA ILE A 52 -10.91 33.65 -4.35
C ILE A 52 -12.02 33.51 -5.39
N GLY A 53 -12.83 32.45 -5.27
CA GLY A 53 -14.08 32.30 -6.03
C GLY A 53 -14.02 32.66 -7.53
N HIS A 54 -12.94 32.38 -8.23
CA HIS A 54 -12.91 32.53 -9.66
C HIS A 54 -13.70 31.41 -10.32
N VAL A 55 -14.88 31.78 -10.70
CA VAL A 55 -15.73 31.18 -11.69
C VAL A 55 -14.95 31.14 -13.00
N GLY A 56 -14.26 30.05 -13.27
CA GLY A 56 -13.71 29.80 -14.61
C GLY A 56 -14.89 29.54 -15.56
N ARG A 57 -15.06 30.38 -16.57
CA ARG A 57 -16.06 30.14 -17.61
C ARG A 57 -15.42 29.25 -18.67
N HIS A 58 -15.85 28.01 -18.76
CA HIS A 58 -15.51 27.13 -19.87
C HIS A 58 -16.66 27.11 -20.88
N PRO A 59 -16.41 27.47 -22.13
CA PRO A 59 -17.41 27.35 -23.19
C PRO A 59 -17.57 25.89 -23.59
N LEU A 60 -18.58 25.21 -23.05
CA LEU A 60 -19.07 23.99 -23.67
C LEU A 60 -19.99 24.36 -24.83
N ARG A 61 -19.93 23.54 -25.87
CA ARG A 61 -20.73 23.66 -27.12
C ARG A 61 -22.23 23.72 -26.80
N GLY A 62 -22.76 24.95 -26.56
CA GLY A 62 -24.16 25.21 -26.24
C GLY A 62 -24.35 26.22 -25.09
N SER A 63 -24.13 27.48 -25.34
CA SER A 63 -24.66 28.73 -24.74
C SER A 63 -25.03 28.83 -23.24
N GLN A 64 -24.40 28.12 -22.32
CA GLN A 64 -24.43 28.46 -20.89
C GLN A 64 -23.01 28.45 -20.32
N ASP A 65 -22.56 29.61 -19.81
CA ASP A 65 -21.31 29.74 -19.09
C ASP A 65 -21.40 28.88 -17.81
N ILE A 66 -20.60 27.82 -17.73
CA ILE A 66 -20.53 26.94 -16.58
C ILE A 66 -19.55 27.52 -15.55
N GLU A 67 -19.99 27.63 -14.32
CA GLU A 67 -19.19 28.07 -13.20
C GLU A 67 -18.50 26.87 -12.57
N ILE A 68 -17.13 26.80 -12.60
CA ILE A 68 -16.39 25.74 -11.95
C ILE A 68 -16.14 26.10 -10.47
N HIS A 69 -16.62 25.27 -9.56
CA HIS A 69 -16.46 25.44 -8.14
C HIS A 69 -15.23 24.67 -7.63
N THR A 70 -14.32 25.39 -7.01
CA THR A 70 -13.10 24.88 -6.34
C THR A 70 -13.16 25.17 -4.84
N TRP A 71 -12.05 24.94 -4.14
CA TRP A 71 -11.93 25.27 -2.71
C TRP A 71 -12.04 26.79 -2.49
N ASN A 72 -12.62 27.20 -1.35
CA ASN A 72 -12.76 28.62 -0.97
C ASN A 72 -11.43 29.25 -0.49
N GLY A 73 -10.31 28.81 -1.01
CA GLY A 73 -8.97 29.25 -0.66
C GLY A 73 -8.10 28.12 -0.11
N PRO A 74 -6.81 28.40 0.16
CA PRO A 74 -5.85 27.40 0.62
C PRO A 74 -6.20 26.80 1.98
N ASP A 75 -6.87 27.55 2.86
CA ASP A 75 -7.22 27.17 4.23
C ASP A 75 -8.66 26.65 4.38
N ASP A 76 -9.33 26.27 3.27
CA ASP A 76 -10.69 25.74 3.32
C ASP A 76 -10.79 24.57 4.32
N PRO A 77 -11.65 24.66 5.36
CA PRO A 77 -11.75 23.65 6.40
C PRO A 77 -12.31 22.31 5.92
N ASP A 78 -13.02 22.28 4.80
CA ASP A 78 -13.53 21.04 4.23
C ASP A 78 -12.51 20.32 3.36
N ASN A 79 -11.38 20.98 3.03
CA ASN A 79 -10.28 20.31 2.36
C ASN A 79 -9.60 19.33 3.32
N PRO A 80 -9.53 18.02 3.01
CA PRO A 80 -8.92 17.02 3.87
C PRO A 80 -7.46 17.33 4.26
N PHE A 81 -6.73 18.04 3.41
CA PHE A 81 -5.36 18.45 3.71
C PHE A 81 -5.28 19.49 4.83
N ASN A 82 -6.35 20.21 5.13
CA ASN A 82 -6.39 21.25 6.17
C ASN A 82 -6.98 20.76 7.51
N TRP A 83 -7.44 19.51 7.58
CA TRP A 83 -7.97 18.96 8.83
C TRP A 83 -6.94 18.98 9.94
N SER A 84 -7.40 19.11 11.18
CA SER A 84 -6.52 19.13 12.36
C SER A 84 -5.64 17.88 12.41
N LYS A 85 -4.39 18.02 12.83
CA LYS A 85 -3.44 16.89 12.94
C LYS A 85 -4.00 15.75 13.81
N THR A 86 -4.70 16.10 14.90
CA THR A 86 -5.34 15.13 15.78
C THR A 86 -6.39 14.30 15.04
N TYR A 87 -7.27 14.95 14.28
CA TYR A 87 -8.31 14.24 13.52
C TYR A 87 -7.70 13.37 12.41
N LYS A 88 -6.68 13.85 11.71
CA LYS A 88 -5.94 13.06 10.70
C LYS A 88 -5.36 11.78 11.30
N TRP A 89 -4.78 11.87 12.51
CA TRP A 89 -4.26 10.70 13.21
C TRP A 89 -5.37 9.76 13.68
N VAL A 90 -6.45 10.28 14.25
CA VAL A 90 -7.61 9.45 14.64
C VAL A 90 -8.18 8.70 13.44
N LEU A 91 -8.36 9.40 12.32
CA LEU A 91 -8.82 8.79 11.07
C LEU A 91 -7.83 7.71 10.60
N THR A 92 -6.54 8.04 10.51
CA THR A 92 -5.50 7.11 10.05
C THR A 92 -5.44 5.85 10.91
N LEU A 93 -5.46 5.98 12.24
CA LEU A 93 -5.45 4.83 13.15
C LEU A 93 -6.73 4.01 13.03
N THR A 94 -7.88 4.65 12.83
CA THR A 94 -9.15 3.96 12.64
C THR A 94 -9.16 3.13 11.36
N ILE A 95 -8.74 3.70 10.22
CA ILE A 95 -8.69 2.96 8.95
C ILE A 95 -7.61 1.87 8.95
N CYS A 96 -6.49 2.09 9.64
CA CYS A 96 -5.47 1.06 9.88
C CYS A 96 -6.03 -0.08 10.77
N PHE A 97 -6.84 0.24 11.77
CA PHE A 97 -7.52 -0.76 12.59
C PHE A 97 -8.56 -1.55 11.78
N ILE A 98 -9.32 -0.90 10.90
CA ILE A 98 -10.19 -1.58 9.93
C ILE A 98 -9.38 -2.57 9.07
N SER A 99 -8.20 -2.19 8.61
CA SER A 99 -7.30 -3.08 7.84
C SER A 99 -6.92 -4.34 8.63
N ILE A 100 -6.61 -4.22 9.93
CA ILE A 100 -6.35 -5.39 10.79
C ILE A 100 -7.60 -6.28 10.88
N LEU A 101 -8.75 -5.71 11.24
CA LEU A 101 -9.98 -6.45 11.46
C LEU A 101 -10.47 -7.19 10.21
N THR A 102 -10.32 -6.57 9.04
CA THR A 102 -10.70 -7.17 7.75
C THR A 102 -9.69 -8.21 7.28
N GLY A 103 -8.41 -8.11 7.71
CA GLY A 103 -7.37 -9.08 7.42
C GLY A 103 -7.44 -10.35 8.26
N LEU A 104 -7.90 -10.26 9.52
CA LEU A 104 -7.97 -11.39 10.45
C LEU A 104 -8.70 -12.63 9.91
N PRO A 105 -9.85 -12.51 9.21
CA PRO A 105 -10.56 -13.68 8.66
C PRO A 105 -9.76 -14.48 7.64
N ALA A 106 -8.79 -13.85 6.96
CA ALA A 106 -7.93 -14.54 6.00
C ALA A 106 -7.06 -15.61 6.68
N GLY A 107 -6.42 -15.25 7.79
CA GLY A 107 -5.48 -16.13 8.51
C GLY A 107 -6.14 -17.06 9.52
N SER A 108 -7.26 -16.66 10.13
CA SER A 108 -7.90 -17.42 11.23
C SER A 108 -8.62 -18.70 10.80
N TYR A 109 -8.95 -18.81 9.52
CA TYR A 109 -9.68 -19.94 8.96
C TYR A 109 -8.97 -21.29 9.23
N GLY A 110 -7.64 -21.34 8.98
CA GLY A 110 -6.86 -22.57 9.08
C GLY A 110 -6.88 -23.23 10.47
N ALA A 111 -7.10 -22.42 11.51
CA ALA A 111 -7.24 -22.96 12.87
C ALA A 111 -8.39 -23.98 12.98
N GLY A 112 -9.48 -23.80 12.21
CA GLY A 112 -10.66 -24.67 12.21
C GLY A 112 -10.54 -25.95 11.40
N ASN A 113 -9.46 -26.17 10.64
CA ASN A 113 -9.35 -27.25 9.65
C ASN A 113 -9.71 -28.64 10.21
N LYS A 114 -9.14 -29.02 11.35
CA LYS A 114 -9.39 -30.35 11.96
C LYS A 114 -10.88 -30.63 12.22
N TYR A 115 -11.62 -29.63 12.69
CA TYR A 115 -13.06 -29.78 12.98
C TYR A 115 -13.91 -29.69 11.71
N MET A 116 -13.49 -28.89 10.73
CA MET A 116 -14.17 -28.78 9.45
C MET A 116 -14.00 -30.04 8.60
N GLU A 117 -12.84 -30.70 8.65
CA GLU A 117 -12.58 -32.00 8.02
C GLU A 117 -13.57 -33.05 8.51
N GLN A 118 -13.76 -33.15 9.82
CA GLN A 118 -14.71 -34.08 10.44
C GLN A 118 -16.15 -33.72 10.10
N ARG A 119 -16.49 -32.42 10.15
CA ARG A 119 -17.87 -31.94 9.95
C ARG A 119 -18.38 -32.09 8.52
N PHE A 120 -17.50 -31.77 7.56
CA PHE A 120 -17.87 -31.77 6.13
C PHE A 120 -17.47 -33.06 5.42
N HIS A 121 -16.83 -34.02 6.11
CA HIS A 121 -16.30 -35.25 5.55
C HIS A 121 -15.40 -35.01 4.32
N VAL A 122 -14.58 -33.95 4.38
CA VAL A 122 -13.65 -33.57 3.33
C VAL A 122 -12.28 -34.14 3.65
N GLN A 123 -11.81 -35.09 2.84
CA GLN A 123 -10.45 -35.62 2.99
C GLN A 123 -9.42 -34.51 2.72
N ASN A 124 -8.46 -34.36 3.64
CA ASN A 124 -7.42 -33.33 3.55
C ASN A 124 -6.04 -33.91 3.25
N GLU A 125 -5.96 -35.23 3.14
CA GLU A 125 -4.76 -35.97 2.74
C GLU A 125 -5.13 -36.93 1.60
N PRO A 126 -4.29 -37.13 0.58
CA PRO A 126 -2.94 -36.54 0.36
C PRO A 126 -2.97 -35.10 -0.19
N PHE A 127 -4.12 -34.53 -0.49
CA PHE A 127 -4.26 -33.16 -1.01
C PHE A 127 -5.04 -32.29 -0.01
N PRO A 128 -4.57 -31.06 0.29
CA PRO A 128 -5.18 -30.20 1.29
C PRO A 128 -6.47 -29.54 0.76
N ASN A 129 -7.54 -30.34 0.62
CA ASN A 129 -8.81 -29.88 0.06
C ASN A 129 -9.45 -28.72 0.84
N LEU A 130 -9.23 -28.62 2.14
CA LEU A 130 -9.72 -27.49 2.94
C LEU A 130 -9.04 -26.17 2.56
N ALA A 131 -7.85 -26.21 1.95
CA ALA A 131 -7.16 -25.03 1.48
C ALA A 131 -7.90 -24.32 0.32
N TRP A 132 -8.83 -25.00 -0.38
CA TRP A 132 -9.68 -24.35 -1.39
C TRP A 132 -10.49 -23.17 -0.84
N ALA A 133 -10.85 -23.18 0.42
CA ALA A 133 -11.51 -22.04 1.04
C ALA A 133 -10.55 -20.85 1.26
N THR A 134 -9.25 -21.10 1.48
CA THR A 134 -8.21 -20.07 1.49
C THR A 134 -7.90 -19.56 0.07
N THR A 135 -7.86 -20.49 -0.90
CA THR A 135 -7.73 -20.16 -2.32
C THR A 135 -8.88 -19.25 -2.76
N SER A 136 -10.11 -19.61 -2.44
CA SER A 136 -11.31 -18.83 -2.76
C SER A 136 -11.26 -17.42 -2.17
N TRP A 137 -10.87 -17.28 -0.90
CA TRP A 137 -10.66 -15.97 -0.26
C TRP A 137 -9.66 -15.10 -1.02
N ASN A 138 -8.51 -15.65 -1.34
CA ASN A 138 -7.46 -14.92 -2.05
C ASN A 138 -7.85 -14.60 -3.50
N MET A 139 -8.60 -15.48 -4.18
CA MET A 139 -9.12 -15.18 -5.53
C MET A 139 -10.14 -14.05 -5.49
N GLY A 140 -11.04 -14.02 -4.50
CA GLY A 140 -11.88 -12.85 -4.25
C GLY A 140 -11.06 -11.59 -4.03
N ALA A 141 -10.02 -11.68 -3.19
CA ALA A 141 -9.11 -10.58 -2.90
C ALA A 141 -8.29 -10.12 -4.12
N ALA A 142 -8.08 -10.98 -5.12
CA ALA A 142 -7.39 -10.65 -6.36
C ALA A 142 -8.27 -9.85 -7.33
N PHE A 143 -9.52 -10.27 -7.54
CA PHE A 143 -10.37 -9.71 -8.59
C PHE A 143 -11.24 -8.55 -8.16
N TRP A 144 -11.79 -8.57 -6.93
CA TRP A 144 -12.71 -7.53 -6.48
C TRP A 144 -12.14 -6.11 -6.48
N PRO A 145 -10.89 -5.87 -6.05
CA PRO A 145 -10.31 -4.53 -6.10
C PRO A 145 -10.25 -3.92 -7.50
N LEU A 146 -10.07 -4.74 -8.54
CA LEU A 146 -10.04 -4.27 -9.93
C LEU A 146 -11.37 -3.63 -10.36
N ILE A 147 -12.49 -4.08 -9.77
CA ILE A 147 -13.82 -3.56 -10.06
C ILE A 147 -14.19 -2.44 -9.09
N PHE A 148 -14.02 -2.70 -7.79
CA PHE A 148 -14.62 -1.86 -6.76
C PHE A 148 -13.73 -0.69 -6.31
N VAL A 149 -12.39 -0.78 -6.39
CA VAL A 149 -11.52 0.34 -6.00
C VAL A 149 -11.72 1.56 -6.93
N PRO A 150 -11.78 1.43 -8.27
CA PRO A 150 -12.10 2.57 -9.15
C PRO A 150 -13.47 3.18 -8.87
N LEU A 151 -14.45 2.34 -8.51
CA LEU A 151 -15.77 2.84 -8.11
C LEU A 151 -15.71 3.71 -6.87
N THR A 152 -14.82 3.39 -5.91
CA THR A 152 -14.65 4.23 -4.71
C THR A 152 -13.93 5.55 -5.01
N GLU A 153 -13.18 5.63 -6.09
CA GLU A 153 -12.56 6.89 -6.53
C GLU A 153 -13.59 7.86 -7.11
N SER A 154 -14.59 7.34 -7.81
CA SER A 154 -15.67 8.14 -8.40
C SER A 154 -16.82 8.42 -7.44
N SER A 155 -17.20 7.45 -6.58
CA SER A 155 -18.35 7.54 -5.65
C SER A 155 -17.99 8.03 -4.26
N GLY A 156 -16.71 7.97 -3.89
CA GLY A 156 -16.19 8.35 -2.58
C GLY A 156 -15.62 7.18 -1.78
N ARG A 157 -14.65 7.50 -0.92
CA ARG A 157 -13.98 6.50 -0.07
C ARG A 157 -14.93 5.97 1.03
N MET A 158 -15.67 6.87 1.68
CA MET A 158 -16.57 6.51 2.78
C MET A 158 -17.66 5.50 2.37
N PRO A 159 -18.44 5.71 1.30
CA PRO A 159 -19.38 4.70 0.83
C PRO A 159 -18.71 3.37 0.49
N GLY A 160 -17.50 3.43 -0.13
CA GLY A 160 -16.72 2.24 -0.44
C GLY A 160 -16.38 1.40 0.79
N TYR A 161 -15.94 2.03 1.88
CA TYR A 161 -15.69 1.33 3.15
C TYR A 161 -16.95 0.64 3.67
N PHE A 162 -18.08 1.36 3.76
CA PHE A 162 -19.29 0.80 4.34
C PHE A 162 -19.87 -0.33 3.51
N ILE A 163 -19.88 -0.21 2.18
CA ILE A 163 -20.38 -1.25 1.28
C ILE A 163 -19.48 -2.49 1.38
N ALA A 164 -18.15 -2.34 1.28
CA ALA A 164 -17.23 -3.46 1.37
C ALA A 164 -17.31 -4.13 2.75
N TYR A 165 -17.31 -3.33 3.82
CA TYR A 165 -17.40 -3.84 5.18
C TYR A 165 -18.74 -4.56 5.46
N PHE A 166 -19.85 -4.03 4.95
CA PHE A 166 -21.15 -4.67 5.03
C PHE A 166 -21.17 -6.02 4.31
N ILE A 167 -20.63 -6.09 3.08
CA ILE A 167 -20.53 -7.35 2.33
C ILE A 167 -19.66 -8.36 3.08
N LEU A 168 -18.55 -7.91 3.69
CA LEU A 168 -17.72 -8.77 4.54
C LEU A 168 -18.55 -9.38 5.67
N VAL A 169 -19.24 -8.55 6.45
CA VAL A 169 -20.08 -9.02 7.58
C VAL A 169 -21.16 -9.98 7.10
N VAL A 170 -21.87 -9.62 6.03
CA VAL A 170 -22.93 -10.48 5.44
C VAL A 170 -22.37 -11.82 4.98
N SER A 171 -21.15 -11.86 4.42
CA SER A 171 -20.52 -13.12 3.97
C SER A 171 -20.09 -14.04 5.13
N LEU A 172 -19.86 -13.49 6.32
CA LEU A 172 -19.49 -14.26 7.50
C LEU A 172 -20.68 -15.05 8.08
N PHE A 173 -21.93 -14.57 7.92
CA PHE A 173 -23.11 -15.29 8.42
C PHE A 173 -23.27 -16.68 7.77
N PRO A 174 -23.39 -16.82 6.44
CA PRO A 174 -23.50 -18.14 5.86
C PRO A 174 -22.23 -18.98 6.04
N SER A 175 -21.05 -18.36 6.24
CA SER A 175 -19.84 -19.07 6.62
C SER A 175 -19.98 -19.71 8.02
N ALA A 176 -20.54 -18.99 8.99
CA ALA A 176 -20.76 -19.48 10.35
C ALA A 176 -21.80 -20.60 10.42
N PHE A 177 -22.83 -20.55 9.58
CA PHE A 177 -23.94 -21.52 9.53
C PHE A 177 -23.78 -22.56 8.41
N ALA A 178 -22.61 -22.66 7.77
CA ALA A 178 -22.40 -23.59 6.67
C ALA A 178 -22.69 -25.04 7.06
N GLN A 179 -23.44 -25.71 6.19
CA GLN A 179 -23.78 -27.14 6.33
C GLN A 179 -22.93 -28.01 5.39
N ASN A 180 -22.33 -27.42 4.37
CA ASN A 180 -21.44 -28.07 3.41
C ASN A 180 -20.23 -27.20 3.10
N PHE A 181 -19.19 -27.82 2.58
CA PHE A 181 -17.94 -27.15 2.27
C PHE A 181 -18.06 -26.14 1.12
N ALA A 182 -18.93 -26.42 0.14
CA ALA A 182 -19.15 -25.53 -1.01
C ALA A 182 -19.68 -24.15 -0.58
N THR A 183 -20.62 -24.12 0.40
CA THR A 183 -21.09 -22.84 0.98
C THR A 183 -19.93 -22.04 1.54
N LEU A 184 -19.02 -22.70 2.25
CA LEU A 184 -17.86 -22.05 2.86
C LEU A 184 -16.91 -21.47 1.78
N VAL A 185 -16.64 -22.23 0.71
CA VAL A 185 -15.80 -21.77 -0.41
C VAL A 185 -16.42 -20.55 -1.09
N VAL A 186 -17.71 -20.58 -1.39
CA VAL A 186 -18.42 -19.48 -2.07
C VAL A 186 -18.44 -18.21 -1.21
N THR A 187 -18.81 -18.35 0.06
CA THR A 187 -18.92 -17.18 0.96
C THR A 187 -17.58 -16.56 1.26
N ARG A 188 -16.52 -17.35 1.32
CA ARG A 188 -15.14 -16.85 1.48
C ARG A 188 -14.66 -16.08 0.27
N PHE A 189 -15.11 -16.39 -0.95
CA PHE A 189 -14.81 -15.58 -2.13
C PHE A 189 -15.31 -14.13 -1.96
N PHE A 190 -16.57 -13.96 -1.56
CA PHE A 190 -17.14 -12.64 -1.32
C PHE A 190 -16.49 -11.92 -0.13
N GLY A 191 -16.25 -12.65 0.96
CA GLY A 191 -15.55 -12.12 2.13
C GLY A 191 -14.14 -11.65 1.82
N GLY A 192 -13.38 -12.43 1.06
CA GLY A 192 -12.02 -12.08 0.63
C GLY A 192 -11.98 -10.85 -0.28
N GLY A 193 -12.92 -10.78 -1.23
CA GLY A 193 -13.08 -9.62 -2.09
C GLY A 193 -13.37 -8.35 -1.32
N ALA A 194 -14.36 -8.40 -0.45
CA ALA A 194 -14.77 -7.26 0.39
C ALA A 194 -13.64 -6.81 1.34
N SER A 195 -12.94 -7.76 1.96
CA SER A 195 -11.76 -7.49 2.80
C SER A 195 -10.67 -6.74 2.01
N SER A 196 -10.33 -7.24 0.83
CA SER A 196 -9.27 -6.66 0.00
C SER A 196 -9.63 -5.25 -0.49
N VAL A 197 -10.89 -5.00 -0.88
CA VAL A 197 -11.36 -3.66 -1.23
C VAL A 197 -11.19 -2.70 -0.04
N SER A 198 -11.63 -3.11 1.16
CA SER A 198 -11.47 -2.29 2.37
C SER A 198 -10.01 -1.95 2.65
N ILE A 199 -9.09 -2.91 2.54
CA ILE A 199 -7.65 -2.69 2.75
C ILE A 199 -7.07 -1.73 1.69
N ASN A 200 -7.44 -1.88 0.42
CA ASN A 200 -6.91 -1.01 -0.65
C ASN A 200 -7.38 0.45 -0.51
N ILE A 201 -8.61 0.69 -0.04
CA ILE A 201 -9.13 2.05 0.20
C ILE A 201 -8.30 2.77 1.27
N VAL A 202 -7.71 2.06 2.27
CA VAL A 202 -6.89 2.66 3.34
C VAL A 202 -5.73 3.46 2.77
N GLY A 203 -4.96 2.89 1.84
CA GLY A 203 -3.84 3.58 1.22
C GLY A 203 -4.27 4.86 0.48
N GLY A 204 -5.39 4.80 -0.25
CA GLY A 204 -5.98 5.97 -0.91
C GLY A 204 -6.41 7.05 0.07
N SER A 205 -7.12 6.68 1.14
CA SER A 205 -7.57 7.64 2.18
C SER A 205 -6.40 8.32 2.90
N ILE A 206 -5.30 7.61 3.16
CA ILE A 206 -4.08 8.21 3.72
C ILE A 206 -3.50 9.26 2.75
N SER A 207 -3.45 8.94 1.47
CA SER A 207 -2.95 9.86 0.44
C SER A 207 -3.83 11.09 0.27
N ASP A 208 -5.15 10.95 0.45
CA ASP A 208 -6.13 12.03 0.37
C ASP A 208 -6.04 13.02 1.56
N VAL A 209 -5.45 12.61 2.70
CA VAL A 209 -5.41 13.39 3.95
C VAL A 209 -4.01 13.94 4.28
N TRP A 210 -2.95 13.21 3.91
CA TRP A 210 -1.57 13.58 4.22
C TRP A 210 -0.85 14.10 2.98
N TYR A 211 -0.59 15.42 2.97
CA TYR A 211 0.10 16.09 1.86
C TYR A 211 1.62 15.99 1.98
N GLY A 212 2.26 15.66 0.86
CA GLY A 212 3.71 15.60 0.74
C GLY A 212 4.33 14.28 1.24
N ALA A 213 5.47 13.91 0.66
CA ALA A 213 6.15 12.65 0.91
C ALA A 213 6.54 12.46 2.38
N ASN A 214 7.00 13.53 3.04
CA ASN A 214 7.45 13.48 4.42
C ASN A 214 6.30 13.23 5.41
N ALA A 215 5.19 13.99 5.29
CA ALA A 215 4.05 13.85 6.19
C ALA A 215 3.30 12.52 6.00
N ARG A 216 3.30 11.98 4.76
CA ARG A 216 2.64 10.73 4.39
C ARG A 216 3.43 9.47 4.77
N SER A 217 4.75 9.59 5.00
CA SER A 217 5.66 8.46 5.20
C SER A 217 5.23 7.56 6.37
N LEU A 218 5.11 8.10 7.58
CA LEU A 218 4.73 7.31 8.77
C LEU A 218 3.31 6.72 8.66
N PRO A 219 2.26 7.45 8.23
CA PRO A 219 0.94 6.87 7.95
C PRO A 219 0.96 5.70 6.97
N MET A 220 1.73 5.79 5.87
CA MET A 220 1.85 4.70 4.90
C MET A 220 2.60 3.49 5.47
N SER A 221 3.60 3.72 6.32
CA SER A 221 4.31 2.64 7.03
C SER A 221 3.38 1.87 7.96
N LEU A 222 2.52 2.58 8.70
CA LEU A 222 1.49 1.97 9.54
C LEU A 222 0.46 1.19 8.71
N PHE A 223 0.06 1.69 7.55
CA PHE A 223 -0.81 0.96 6.63
C PHE A 223 -0.16 -0.35 6.17
N GLY A 224 1.11 -0.30 5.75
CA GLY A 224 1.86 -1.51 5.37
C GLY A 224 1.95 -2.51 6.51
N PHE A 225 2.24 -2.05 7.72
CA PHE A 225 2.27 -2.85 8.94
C PHE A 225 0.92 -3.53 9.19
N THR A 226 -0.17 -2.78 9.21
CA THR A 226 -1.50 -3.33 9.51
C THR A 226 -2.02 -4.29 8.45
N SER A 227 -1.60 -4.10 7.19
CA SER A 227 -1.93 -5.02 6.09
C SER A 227 -1.29 -6.40 6.26
N VAL A 228 -0.05 -6.47 6.76
CA VAL A 228 0.65 -7.74 7.03
C VAL A 228 0.17 -8.35 8.34
N VAL A 229 0.16 -7.55 9.41
CA VAL A 229 -0.14 -8.03 10.78
C VAL A 229 -1.59 -8.48 10.91
N GLY A 230 -2.53 -7.79 10.23
CA GLY A 230 -3.94 -8.20 10.25
C GLY A 230 -4.13 -9.66 9.81
N ILE A 231 -3.43 -10.07 8.76
CA ILE A 231 -3.47 -11.45 8.26
C ILE A 231 -2.67 -12.40 9.17
N ALA A 232 -1.47 -11.99 9.58
CA ALA A 232 -0.54 -12.82 10.36
C ALA A 232 -1.02 -13.09 11.81
N LEU A 233 -1.85 -12.22 12.39
CA LEU A 233 -2.50 -12.45 13.69
C LEU A 233 -3.63 -13.48 13.62
N GLY A 234 -4.16 -13.73 12.41
CA GLY A 234 -5.32 -14.60 12.21
C GLY A 234 -5.21 -15.97 12.86
N PRO A 235 -4.15 -16.73 12.61
CA PRO A 235 -3.98 -18.08 13.16
C PRO A 235 -3.95 -18.12 14.69
N PHE A 236 -3.30 -17.14 15.32
CA PHE A 236 -3.28 -17.02 16.78
C PHE A 236 -4.69 -16.76 17.34
N ILE A 237 -5.40 -15.76 16.79
CA ILE A 237 -6.74 -15.42 17.25
C ILE A 237 -7.71 -16.57 17.00
N GLY A 238 -7.64 -17.21 15.81
CA GLY A 238 -8.47 -18.37 15.49
C GLY A 238 -8.24 -19.54 16.45
N SER A 239 -6.98 -19.83 16.76
CA SER A 239 -6.61 -20.92 17.69
C SER A 239 -6.97 -20.60 19.14
N ALA A 240 -6.87 -19.34 19.58
CA ALA A 240 -7.29 -18.89 20.90
C ALA A 240 -8.81 -19.04 21.09
N ILE A 241 -9.60 -18.68 20.07
CA ILE A 241 -11.06 -18.86 20.08
C ILE A 241 -11.40 -20.35 20.25
N GLN A 242 -10.71 -21.22 19.53
CA GLN A 242 -10.94 -22.67 19.65
C GLN A 242 -10.57 -23.25 21.00
N GLN A 243 -9.53 -22.71 21.65
CA GLN A 243 -9.12 -23.14 23.00
C GLN A 243 -10.21 -22.86 24.03
N ILE A 244 -10.95 -21.76 23.87
CA ILE A 244 -12.01 -21.32 24.79
C ILE A 244 -13.31 -22.09 24.53
N HIS A 245 -13.68 -22.28 23.27
CA HIS A 245 -14.95 -22.86 22.87
C HIS A 245 -14.77 -24.31 22.40
N LYS A 246 -15.28 -25.28 23.18
CA LYS A 246 -15.15 -26.72 22.88
C LYS A 246 -16.27 -27.28 22.03
N SER A 247 -17.45 -26.63 22.02
CA SER A 247 -18.59 -27.02 21.19
C SER A 247 -18.56 -26.28 19.87
N ASP A 248 -18.51 -26.99 18.76
CA ASP A 248 -18.41 -26.44 17.39
C ASP A 248 -17.35 -25.34 17.24
N PRO A 249 -16.08 -25.59 17.64
CA PRO A 249 -15.08 -24.52 17.81
C PRO A 249 -14.78 -23.74 16.52
N TRP A 250 -14.90 -24.38 15.36
CA TRP A 250 -14.69 -23.71 14.07
C TRP A 250 -15.72 -22.63 13.76
N ARG A 251 -17.01 -22.81 14.21
CA ARG A 251 -18.07 -21.80 14.02
C ARG A 251 -17.83 -20.57 14.87
N TRP A 252 -17.28 -20.74 16.05
CA TRP A 252 -16.96 -19.63 16.94
C TRP A 252 -15.93 -18.66 16.35
N ILE A 253 -15.07 -19.14 15.46
CA ILE A 253 -14.16 -18.27 14.71
C ILE A 253 -14.98 -17.23 13.92
N PHE A 254 -16.04 -17.66 13.22
CA PHE A 254 -16.89 -16.77 12.44
C PHE A 254 -17.83 -15.93 13.33
N TYR A 255 -18.39 -16.50 14.41
CA TYR A 255 -19.24 -15.74 15.33
C TYR A 255 -18.50 -14.58 15.96
N VAL A 256 -17.30 -14.77 16.46
CA VAL A 256 -16.46 -13.71 17.02
C VAL A 256 -16.16 -12.66 15.95
N GLN A 257 -15.87 -13.08 14.71
CA GLN A 257 -15.65 -12.15 13.60
C GLN A 257 -16.91 -11.32 13.29
N ILE A 258 -18.08 -11.91 13.29
CA ILE A 258 -19.35 -11.17 13.12
C ILE A 258 -19.53 -10.17 14.24
N ILE A 259 -19.35 -10.60 15.50
CA ILE A 259 -19.57 -9.75 16.67
C ILE A 259 -18.68 -8.50 16.64
N TYR A 260 -17.36 -8.65 16.45
CA TYR A 260 -16.50 -7.48 16.47
C TYR A 260 -16.67 -6.62 15.20
N ASN A 261 -16.84 -7.21 14.03
CA ASN A 261 -17.04 -6.44 12.81
C ASN A 261 -18.38 -5.69 12.85
N ALA A 262 -19.48 -6.34 13.18
CA ALA A 262 -20.79 -5.67 13.27
C ALA A 262 -20.85 -4.65 14.40
N GLY A 263 -20.28 -4.96 15.56
CA GLY A 263 -20.29 -4.08 16.73
C GLY A 263 -19.50 -2.79 16.54
N LEU A 264 -18.50 -2.78 15.66
CA LEU A 264 -17.66 -1.59 15.40
C LEU A 264 -18.20 -0.70 14.27
N ILE A 265 -19.19 -1.13 13.49
CA ILE A 265 -19.79 -0.31 12.41
C ILE A 265 -20.25 1.08 12.92
N PRO A 266 -20.98 1.21 14.05
CA PRO A 266 -21.40 2.51 14.53
C PRO A 266 -20.23 3.45 14.87
N ILE A 267 -19.15 2.90 15.43
CA ILE A 267 -17.96 3.67 15.80
C ILE A 267 -17.27 4.19 14.53
N PHE A 268 -17.12 3.32 13.53
CA PHE A 268 -16.52 3.72 12.25
C PHE A 268 -17.39 4.77 11.54
N TRP A 269 -18.71 4.63 11.60
CA TRP A 269 -19.63 5.60 11.01
C TRP A 269 -19.52 7.00 11.65
N LEU A 270 -19.23 7.08 12.95
CA LEU A 270 -19.02 8.34 13.64
C LEU A 270 -17.67 9.01 13.32
N ILE A 271 -16.62 8.22 13.09
CA ILE A 271 -15.26 8.73 12.90
C ILE A 271 -14.96 9.01 11.42
N LEU A 272 -15.42 8.12 10.51
CA LEU A 272 -15.07 8.22 9.10
C LEU A 272 -15.84 9.36 8.42
N ARG A 273 -15.10 10.20 7.71
CA ARG A 273 -15.63 11.23 6.80
C ARG A 273 -15.09 10.98 5.40
N GLU A 274 -15.78 11.54 4.40
CA GLU A 274 -15.29 11.49 3.02
C GLU A 274 -13.94 12.19 2.90
N THR A 275 -12.97 11.50 2.30
CA THR A 275 -11.62 12.02 2.13
C THR A 275 -11.31 12.41 0.69
N ARG A 276 -12.11 11.99 -0.29
CA ARG A 276 -11.89 12.28 -1.69
C ARG A 276 -12.32 13.71 -2.03
N ALA A 277 -11.34 14.57 -2.37
CA ALA A 277 -11.56 15.97 -2.71
C ALA A 277 -12.63 16.17 -3.80
N ASP A 278 -12.53 15.41 -4.90
CA ASP A 278 -13.45 15.48 -6.04
C ASP A 278 -14.91 15.25 -5.62
N VAL A 279 -15.13 14.29 -4.72
CA VAL A 279 -16.47 13.93 -4.24
C VAL A 279 -17.03 14.99 -3.29
N ILE A 280 -16.17 15.60 -2.48
CA ILE A 280 -16.57 16.71 -1.58
C ILE A 280 -16.97 17.91 -2.42
N LEU A 281 -16.15 18.29 -3.40
CA LEU A 281 -16.43 19.41 -4.32
C LEU A 281 -17.70 19.17 -5.16
N LYS A 282 -17.91 17.95 -5.68
CA LYS A 282 -19.16 17.57 -6.36
C LYS A 282 -20.39 17.76 -5.49
N LYS A 283 -20.33 17.32 -4.22
CA LYS A 283 -21.44 17.51 -3.27
C LYS A 283 -21.70 18.99 -2.99
N ARG A 284 -20.65 19.80 -2.84
CA ARG A 284 -20.76 21.26 -2.64
C ARG A 284 -21.34 21.93 -3.88
N ALA A 285 -20.80 21.69 -5.06
CA ALA A 285 -21.29 22.26 -6.32
C ALA A 285 -22.77 21.93 -6.54
N LYS A 286 -23.17 20.67 -6.28
CA LYS A 286 -24.58 20.24 -6.36
C LYS A 286 -25.47 20.95 -5.35
N LYS A 287 -25.00 21.23 -4.14
CA LYS A 287 -25.72 21.99 -3.12
C LYS A 287 -25.90 23.44 -3.55
N LEU A 288 -24.80 24.10 -3.95
CA LEU A 288 -24.82 25.49 -4.43
C LEU A 288 -25.73 25.67 -5.66
N ARG A 289 -25.67 24.74 -6.62
CA ARG A 289 -26.56 24.74 -7.81
C ARG A 289 -28.03 24.65 -7.42
N ARG A 290 -28.38 23.88 -6.38
CA ARG A 290 -29.76 23.79 -5.88
C ARG A 290 -30.22 25.06 -5.15
N GLU A 291 -29.32 25.73 -4.43
CA GLU A 291 -29.61 26.91 -3.63
C GLU A 291 -29.66 28.19 -4.48
N THR A 292 -28.78 28.30 -5.50
CA THR A 292 -28.60 29.52 -6.29
C THR A 292 -29.27 29.46 -7.66
N GLY A 293 -29.64 28.26 -8.14
CA GLY A 293 -30.14 28.09 -9.52
C GLY A 293 -29.10 28.29 -10.63
N ARG A 294 -27.82 28.57 -10.25
CA ARG A 294 -26.72 28.79 -11.21
C ARG A 294 -26.13 27.48 -11.70
N PRO A 295 -25.56 27.42 -12.92
CA PRO A 295 -24.91 26.24 -13.47
C PRO A 295 -23.51 26.02 -12.85
N ILE A 296 -23.44 25.75 -11.55
CA ILE A 296 -22.22 25.52 -10.78
C ILE A 296 -21.89 24.03 -10.79
N TYR A 297 -20.68 23.68 -11.23
CA TYR A 297 -20.18 22.30 -11.33
C TYR A 297 -18.79 22.18 -10.71
N ALA A 298 -18.42 21.01 -10.21
CA ALA A 298 -17.03 20.70 -9.89
C ALA A 298 -16.32 20.26 -11.19
N GLU A 299 -15.01 20.45 -11.29
CA GLU A 299 -14.21 20.00 -12.44
C GLU A 299 -14.45 18.51 -12.72
N ALA A 300 -14.46 17.69 -11.69
CA ALA A 300 -14.75 16.26 -11.79
C ALA A 300 -16.21 15.93 -12.23
N ASP A 301 -17.15 16.88 -12.26
CA ASP A 301 -18.49 16.69 -12.85
C ASP A 301 -18.46 16.77 -14.38
N LEU A 302 -17.43 17.40 -14.95
CA LEU A 302 -17.25 17.52 -16.40
C LEU A 302 -16.65 16.25 -16.99
N ASP A 303 -16.04 15.41 -16.15
CA ASP A 303 -15.48 14.13 -16.56
C ASP A 303 -16.62 13.12 -16.83
N THR A 304 -16.96 12.94 -18.10
CA THR A 304 -18.08 12.10 -18.56
C THR A 304 -17.70 10.63 -18.71
N THR A 305 -16.54 10.20 -18.14
CA THR A 305 -16.07 8.84 -18.27
C THR A 305 -17.07 7.86 -17.65
N SER A 306 -17.65 6.98 -18.47
CA SER A 306 -18.60 5.96 -18.02
C SER A 306 -17.94 5.03 -16.99
N VAL A 307 -18.69 4.65 -15.95
CA VAL A 307 -18.28 3.66 -14.94
C VAL A 307 -17.77 2.36 -15.59
N LEU A 308 -18.43 1.89 -16.65
CA LEU A 308 -18.01 0.70 -17.38
C LEU A 308 -16.62 0.88 -18.01
N LYS A 309 -16.34 2.06 -18.56
CA LYS A 309 -15.02 2.40 -19.12
C LYS A 309 -13.94 2.46 -18.02
N LEU A 310 -14.25 3.01 -16.84
CA LEU A 310 -13.34 3.00 -15.69
C LEU A 310 -13.00 1.56 -15.27
N VAL A 311 -13.98 0.69 -15.16
CA VAL A 311 -13.78 -0.73 -14.85
C VAL A 311 -12.95 -1.42 -15.94
N GLN A 312 -13.25 -1.18 -17.23
CA GLN A 312 -12.46 -1.71 -18.35
C GLN A 312 -10.99 -1.29 -18.25
N ILE A 313 -10.71 0.00 -18.04
CA ILE A 313 -9.36 0.53 -17.88
C ILE A 313 -8.65 -0.13 -16.68
N SER A 314 -9.38 -0.40 -15.61
CA SER A 314 -8.82 -1.03 -14.40
C SER A 314 -8.48 -2.51 -14.56
N PHE A 315 -9.00 -3.18 -15.57
CA PHE A 315 -8.56 -4.52 -15.98
C PHE A 315 -7.48 -4.46 -17.05
N GLU A 316 -7.70 -3.66 -18.09
CA GLU A 316 -6.82 -3.61 -19.25
C GLU A 316 -5.43 -3.07 -18.90
N ARG A 317 -5.36 -1.94 -18.18
CA ARG A 317 -4.09 -1.26 -17.89
C ARG A 317 -3.18 -2.07 -16.96
N PRO A 318 -3.63 -2.62 -15.81
CA PRO A 318 -2.80 -3.51 -14.97
C PRO A 318 -2.35 -4.77 -15.71
N THR A 319 -3.23 -5.38 -16.51
CA THR A 319 -2.90 -6.56 -17.30
C THR A 319 -1.85 -6.23 -18.36
N ARG A 320 -2.01 -5.12 -19.08
CA ARG A 320 -1.02 -4.66 -20.05
C ARG A 320 0.33 -4.38 -19.36
N MET A 321 0.34 -3.67 -18.24
CA MET A 321 1.58 -3.40 -17.49
C MET A 321 2.23 -4.70 -16.99
N LEU A 322 1.44 -5.68 -16.54
CA LEU A 322 1.96 -6.98 -16.10
C LEU A 322 2.59 -7.79 -17.25
N LEU A 323 2.18 -7.56 -18.50
CA LEU A 323 2.71 -8.28 -19.67
C LEU A 323 3.85 -7.51 -20.39
N THR A 324 3.90 -6.18 -20.25
CA THR A 324 4.81 -5.34 -21.05
C THR A 324 5.89 -4.64 -20.24
N GLU A 325 5.68 -4.44 -18.92
CA GLU A 325 6.59 -3.68 -18.06
C GLU A 325 7.47 -4.62 -17.21
N PRO A 326 8.76 -4.79 -17.53
CA PRO A 326 9.64 -5.72 -16.79
C PRO A 326 9.68 -5.43 -15.28
N VAL A 327 9.65 -4.16 -14.88
CA VAL A 327 9.67 -3.78 -13.47
C VAL A 327 8.41 -4.27 -12.76
N VAL A 328 7.24 -4.09 -13.37
CA VAL A 328 5.96 -4.57 -12.82
C VAL A 328 5.96 -6.09 -12.74
N ILE A 329 6.45 -6.81 -13.77
CA ILE A 329 6.54 -8.27 -13.78
C ILE A 329 7.40 -8.77 -12.62
N PHE A 330 8.65 -8.30 -12.52
CA PHE A 330 9.58 -8.79 -11.49
C PHE A 330 9.18 -8.37 -10.08
N PHE A 331 8.65 -7.17 -9.90
CA PHE A 331 8.12 -6.74 -8.59
C PHE A 331 6.88 -7.54 -8.19
N THR A 332 6.01 -7.82 -9.14
CA THR A 332 4.84 -8.67 -8.89
C THR A 332 5.28 -10.07 -8.48
N LEU A 333 6.24 -10.70 -9.19
CA LEU A 333 6.76 -12.01 -8.81
C LEU A 333 7.38 -11.99 -7.41
N TRP A 334 8.18 -10.97 -7.10
CA TRP A 334 8.87 -10.85 -5.82
C TRP A 334 7.91 -10.71 -4.64
N VAL A 335 6.96 -9.76 -4.72
CA VAL A 335 5.96 -9.58 -3.65
C VAL A 335 4.97 -10.74 -3.58
N SER A 336 4.64 -11.35 -4.73
CA SER A 336 3.73 -12.49 -4.79
C SER A 336 4.31 -13.71 -4.12
N PHE A 337 5.58 -13.99 -4.33
CA PHE A 337 6.26 -15.08 -3.66
C PHE A 337 6.30 -14.86 -2.14
N ALA A 338 6.67 -13.66 -1.69
CA ALA A 338 6.67 -13.31 -0.27
C ALA A 338 5.27 -13.48 0.37
N TRP A 339 4.23 -13.07 -0.33
CA TRP A 339 2.85 -13.21 0.12
C TRP A 339 2.37 -14.67 0.10
N GLY A 340 2.75 -15.44 -0.92
CA GLY A 340 2.50 -16.87 -0.99
C GLY A 340 3.12 -17.62 0.18
N ILE A 341 4.35 -17.26 0.60
CA ILE A 341 5.02 -17.81 1.78
C ILE A 341 4.25 -17.46 3.07
N LEU A 342 3.71 -16.24 3.20
CA LEU A 342 2.87 -15.87 4.33
C LEU A 342 1.70 -16.84 4.53
N PHE A 343 0.97 -17.13 3.45
CA PHE A 343 -0.16 -18.07 3.50
C PHE A 343 0.27 -19.53 3.60
N LEU A 344 1.38 -19.91 2.99
CA LEU A 344 1.95 -21.24 3.11
C LEU A 344 2.35 -21.55 4.57
N PHE A 345 2.87 -20.58 5.30
CA PHE A 345 3.23 -20.73 6.70
C PHE A 345 2.04 -21.06 7.60
N PHE A 346 0.81 -20.67 7.23
CA PHE A 346 -0.37 -21.03 8.02
C PHE A 346 -0.62 -22.54 8.09
N SER A 347 -0.24 -23.29 7.06
CA SER A 347 -0.32 -24.74 7.03
C SER A 347 1.01 -25.41 7.42
N SER A 348 2.13 -24.97 6.86
CA SER A 348 3.42 -25.62 7.09
C SER A 348 3.91 -25.51 8.54
N VAL A 349 3.75 -24.34 9.19
CA VAL A 349 4.13 -24.15 10.60
C VAL A 349 3.28 -25.03 11.51
N ALA A 350 1.97 -25.10 11.26
CA ALA A 350 1.09 -25.99 12.03
C ALA A 350 1.51 -27.46 11.89
N GLN A 351 1.77 -27.90 10.65
CA GLN A 351 2.24 -29.26 10.35
C GLN A 351 3.59 -29.57 11.04
N THR A 352 4.58 -28.69 10.86
CA THR A 352 5.94 -28.87 11.39
C THR A 352 5.97 -28.93 12.91
N PHE A 353 5.33 -27.98 13.59
CA PHE A 353 5.37 -27.92 15.05
C PHE A 353 4.50 -29.00 15.69
N SER A 354 3.43 -29.43 15.04
CA SER A 354 2.65 -30.59 15.49
C SER A 354 3.46 -31.89 15.36
N ALA A 355 4.16 -32.09 14.24
CA ALA A 355 4.97 -33.29 14.00
C ALA A 355 6.19 -33.38 14.91
N ASN A 356 6.97 -32.27 15.07
CA ASN A 356 8.24 -32.29 15.78
C ASN A 356 8.10 -32.15 17.30
N TYR A 357 7.10 -31.41 17.78
CA TYR A 357 6.94 -31.08 19.20
C TYR A 357 5.64 -31.62 19.81
N GLY A 358 4.77 -32.26 19.03
CA GLY A 358 3.46 -32.72 19.49
C GLY A 358 2.50 -31.58 19.87
N TRP A 359 2.71 -30.37 19.34
CA TRP A 359 1.95 -29.17 19.73
C TRP A 359 0.56 -29.16 19.13
N GLY A 360 -0.38 -28.71 19.95
CA GLY A 360 -1.78 -28.49 19.51
C GLY A 360 -1.95 -27.17 18.74
N THR A 361 -3.16 -26.96 18.26
CA THR A 361 -3.53 -25.80 17.41
C THR A 361 -3.20 -24.46 18.08
N PHE A 362 -3.37 -24.35 19.41
CA PHE A 362 -3.10 -23.09 20.12
C PHE A 362 -1.61 -22.74 20.14
N GLN A 363 -0.74 -23.70 20.51
CA GLN A 363 0.71 -23.48 20.54
C GLN A 363 1.25 -23.17 19.13
N THR A 364 0.77 -23.87 18.11
CA THR A 364 1.18 -23.61 16.72
C THR A 364 0.70 -22.23 16.24
N GLY A 365 -0.49 -21.79 16.63
CA GLY A 365 -0.98 -20.45 16.38
C GLY A 365 -0.15 -19.37 17.07
N LEU A 366 0.33 -19.64 18.30
CA LEU A 366 1.18 -18.73 19.05
C LEU A 366 2.54 -18.52 18.36
N VAL A 367 3.16 -19.57 17.84
CA VAL A 367 4.43 -19.45 17.09
C VAL A 367 4.28 -18.64 15.82
N GLN A 368 3.14 -18.71 15.16
CA GLN A 368 2.88 -17.91 13.95
C GLN A 368 2.87 -16.40 14.23
N LEU A 369 2.73 -15.95 15.49
CA LEU A 369 2.97 -14.57 15.89
C LEU A 369 4.40 -14.09 15.57
N ALA A 370 5.36 -14.99 15.40
CA ALA A 370 6.71 -14.62 15.01
C ALA A 370 6.74 -13.81 13.69
N ILE A 371 5.82 -14.08 12.76
CA ILE A 371 5.66 -13.26 11.53
C ILE A 371 5.27 -11.83 11.88
N SER A 372 4.29 -11.68 12.79
CA SER A 372 3.83 -10.35 13.23
C SER A 372 4.92 -9.60 13.97
N VAL A 373 5.70 -10.28 14.82
CA VAL A 373 6.86 -9.70 15.50
C VAL A 373 7.90 -9.24 14.48
N GLY A 374 8.15 -10.03 13.44
CA GLY A 374 9.02 -9.65 12.33
C GLY A 374 8.52 -8.39 11.62
N ALA A 375 7.22 -8.28 11.35
CA ALA A 375 6.63 -7.09 10.75
C ALA A 375 6.74 -5.85 11.67
N VAL A 376 6.60 -6.00 13.00
CA VAL A 376 6.86 -4.92 13.97
C VAL A 376 8.30 -4.44 13.86
N ILE A 377 9.26 -5.36 13.88
CA ILE A 377 10.69 -5.04 13.75
C ILE A 377 10.94 -4.28 12.43
N GLY A 378 10.43 -4.79 11.31
CA GLY A 378 10.53 -4.12 10.01
C GLY A 378 9.94 -2.70 10.02
N THR A 379 8.81 -2.51 10.70
CA THR A 379 8.17 -1.19 10.83
C THR A 379 9.01 -0.22 11.67
N VAL A 380 9.61 -0.69 12.76
CA VAL A 380 10.51 0.13 13.61
C VAL A 380 11.73 0.63 12.83
N PHE A 381 12.23 -0.16 11.87
CA PHE A 381 13.35 0.25 11.01
C PHE A 381 12.93 1.10 9.82
N ASN A 382 11.65 1.21 9.50
CA ASN A 382 11.17 1.97 8.33
C ASN A 382 11.52 3.48 8.35
N PRO A 383 11.55 4.21 9.49
CA PRO A 383 12.01 5.60 9.53
C PRO A 383 13.44 5.79 9.00
N ILE A 384 14.32 4.79 9.15
CA ILE A 384 15.68 4.82 8.58
C ILE A 384 15.58 4.81 7.04
N GLN A 385 14.72 3.96 6.48
CA GLN A 385 14.45 3.92 5.04
C GLN A 385 13.93 5.26 4.53
N ASP A 386 12.99 5.86 5.22
CA ASP A 386 12.41 7.15 4.84
C ASP A 386 13.45 8.29 4.91
N TRP A 387 14.30 8.28 5.92
CA TRP A 387 15.41 9.22 6.02
C TRP A 387 16.40 9.10 4.84
N ILE A 388 16.78 7.85 4.49
CA ILE A 388 17.66 7.58 3.34
C ILE A 388 16.99 8.07 2.04
N TYR A 389 15.71 7.76 1.87
CA TYR A 389 14.93 8.17 0.71
C TYR A 389 14.86 9.69 0.56
N LEU A 390 14.47 10.42 1.60
CA LEU A 390 14.39 11.89 1.57
C LEU A 390 15.76 12.54 1.32
N ARG A 391 16.83 11.97 1.91
CA ARG A 391 18.19 12.46 1.67
C ARG A 391 18.65 12.27 0.22
N SER A 392 18.10 11.29 -0.50
CA SER A 392 18.43 11.04 -1.90
C SER A 392 18.06 12.20 -2.83
N ALA A 393 17.09 13.05 -2.46
CA ALA A 393 16.71 14.23 -3.22
C ALA A 393 17.89 15.17 -3.52
N ARG A 394 18.87 15.25 -2.60
CA ARG A 394 20.08 16.07 -2.78
C ARG A 394 21.03 15.52 -3.85
N ARG A 395 20.92 14.24 -4.19
CA ARG A 395 21.77 13.53 -5.16
C ARG A 395 21.08 13.31 -6.50
N ASN A 396 19.81 13.68 -6.60
CA ASN A 396 19.03 13.46 -7.82
C ASN A 396 19.41 14.50 -8.88
N THR A 397 20.08 14.04 -9.93
CA THR A 397 20.47 14.85 -11.08
C THR A 397 19.42 14.87 -12.19
N GLU A 398 18.51 13.88 -12.22
CA GLU A 398 17.46 13.78 -13.24
C GLU A 398 16.27 14.69 -12.92
N ARG A 399 15.89 14.77 -11.64
CA ARG A 399 14.78 15.61 -11.15
C ARG A 399 15.22 16.30 -9.86
N PRO A 400 15.94 17.44 -9.94
CA PRO A 400 16.47 18.13 -8.78
C PRO A 400 15.37 18.46 -7.74
N GLY A 401 15.65 18.14 -6.47
CA GLY A 401 14.71 18.37 -5.37
C GLY A 401 13.68 17.26 -5.16
N LYS A 402 13.50 16.30 -6.09
CA LYS A 402 12.67 15.10 -5.86
C LYS A 402 13.54 13.92 -5.44
N PRO A 403 13.11 13.09 -4.47
CA PRO A 403 13.83 11.88 -4.09
C PRO A 403 13.98 10.89 -5.25
N ILE A 404 15.02 10.07 -5.21
CA ILE A 404 15.29 9.04 -6.20
C ILE A 404 14.43 7.82 -5.89
N PRO A 405 13.58 7.30 -6.82
CA PRO A 405 12.71 6.14 -6.54
C PRO A 405 13.49 4.91 -6.07
N GLU A 406 14.67 4.63 -6.63
CA GLU A 406 15.53 3.50 -6.27
C GLU A 406 15.99 3.55 -4.80
N ALA A 407 16.02 4.72 -4.18
CA ALA A 407 16.35 4.82 -2.76
C ALA A 407 15.31 4.14 -1.84
N ARG A 408 14.09 3.87 -2.34
CA ARG A 408 13.09 3.04 -1.65
C ARG A 408 13.52 1.58 -1.50
N LEU A 409 14.48 1.12 -2.30
CA LEU A 409 14.90 -0.27 -2.34
C LEU A 409 16.10 -0.60 -1.44
N TYR A 410 16.80 0.40 -0.88
CA TYR A 410 18.06 0.15 -0.18
C TYR A 410 17.89 -0.77 1.03
N THR A 411 16.87 -0.58 1.85
CA THR A 411 16.62 -1.45 3.02
C THR A 411 15.92 -2.76 2.65
N SER A 412 15.31 -2.84 1.48
CA SER A 412 14.69 -4.09 1.04
C SER A 412 15.72 -5.14 0.59
N ILE A 413 16.95 -4.73 0.24
CA ILE A 413 18.03 -5.67 -0.07
C ILE A 413 18.36 -6.53 1.15
N PRO A 414 18.79 -5.99 2.31
CA PRO A 414 18.97 -6.80 3.51
C PRO A 414 17.66 -7.47 3.98
N GLY A 415 16.50 -6.81 3.81
CA GLY A 415 15.20 -7.40 4.12
C GLY A 415 14.91 -8.66 3.31
N SER A 416 15.21 -8.68 2.00
CA SER A 416 15.00 -9.85 1.15
C SER A 416 16.02 -10.96 1.41
N LEU A 417 17.24 -10.62 1.83
CA LEU A 417 18.21 -11.61 2.30
C LEU A 417 17.77 -12.25 3.63
N LEU A 418 17.18 -11.47 4.54
CA LEU A 418 16.58 -12.00 5.76
C LEU A 418 15.37 -12.89 5.45
N PHE A 419 14.57 -12.54 4.43
CA PHE A 419 13.47 -13.39 3.95
C PHE A 419 13.98 -14.76 3.49
N ALA A 420 14.94 -14.78 2.59
CA ALA A 420 15.51 -16.03 2.06
C ALA A 420 16.27 -16.82 3.15
N GLY A 421 17.10 -16.13 3.95
CA GLY A 421 17.83 -16.73 5.08
C GLY A 421 16.90 -17.31 6.14
N GLY A 422 15.78 -16.64 6.41
CA GLY A 422 14.75 -17.12 7.34
C GLY A 422 14.09 -18.42 6.86
N LEU A 423 13.87 -18.58 5.54
CA LEU A 423 13.32 -19.79 4.95
C LEU A 423 14.32 -20.98 5.09
N PHE A 424 15.60 -20.78 4.78
CA PHE A 424 16.63 -21.76 5.02
C PHE A 424 16.72 -22.13 6.51
N TRP A 425 16.75 -21.12 7.37
CA TRP A 425 16.82 -21.32 8.82
C TRP A 425 15.61 -22.12 9.33
N TYR A 426 14.39 -21.70 8.99
CA TYR A 426 13.18 -22.43 9.36
C TYR A 426 13.22 -23.89 8.89
N GLY A 427 13.55 -24.13 7.60
CA GLY A 427 13.59 -25.46 7.04
C GLY A 427 14.56 -26.40 7.75
N TRP A 428 15.82 -25.99 7.93
CA TRP A 428 16.85 -26.82 8.55
C TRP A 428 16.72 -26.93 10.08
N ALA A 429 16.20 -25.93 10.75
CA ALA A 429 15.89 -26.00 12.18
C ALA A 429 14.66 -26.88 12.48
N SER A 430 13.86 -27.18 11.47
CA SER A 430 12.67 -28.03 11.58
C SER A 430 12.94 -29.51 11.22
N VAL A 431 14.17 -29.86 10.90
CA VAL A 431 14.59 -31.25 10.66
C VAL A 431 14.79 -31.94 11.99
N GLY A 432 14.06 -33.00 12.22
CA GLY A 432 14.37 -33.85 13.34
C GLY A 432 13.20 -34.30 14.20
N ASP A 433 13.54 -34.78 15.34
CA ASP A 433 12.78 -35.48 16.36
C ASP A 433 12.41 -34.60 17.56
N GLY A 434 12.42 -33.27 17.39
CA GLY A 434 12.18 -32.30 18.47
C GLY A 434 13.41 -32.01 19.33
N SER A 435 14.60 -32.45 18.92
CA SER A 435 15.89 -32.19 19.63
C SER A 435 16.28 -30.70 19.58
N VAL A 436 15.87 -29.98 18.52
CA VAL A 436 16.11 -28.54 18.39
C VAL A 436 15.06 -27.78 19.21
N PRO A 437 15.44 -26.82 20.07
CA PRO A 437 14.49 -26.00 20.80
C PRO A 437 13.54 -25.23 19.85
N TRP A 438 12.27 -25.20 20.16
CA TRP A 438 11.21 -24.60 19.34
C TRP A 438 11.45 -23.15 18.94
N ILE A 439 12.20 -22.41 19.77
CA ILE A 439 12.53 -21.00 19.50
C ILE A 439 13.42 -20.83 18.25
N VAL A 440 14.24 -21.84 17.92
CA VAL A 440 15.18 -21.77 16.80
C VAL A 440 14.46 -21.68 15.45
N PRO A 441 13.52 -22.60 15.10
CA PRO A 441 12.70 -22.43 13.88
C PRO A 441 11.77 -21.21 13.97
N ALA A 442 11.30 -20.84 15.17
CA ALA A 442 10.46 -19.64 15.34
C ALA A 442 11.20 -18.35 14.98
N LEU A 443 12.50 -18.24 15.30
CA LEU A 443 13.34 -17.11 14.87
C LEU A 443 13.47 -17.05 13.33
N GLY A 444 13.58 -18.19 12.65
CA GLY A 444 13.57 -18.27 11.19
C GLY A 444 12.26 -17.70 10.60
N ILE A 445 11.12 -18.05 11.20
CA ILE A 445 9.80 -17.49 10.83
C ILE A 445 9.79 -15.97 11.05
N GLY A 446 10.31 -15.48 12.16
CA GLY A 446 10.42 -14.06 12.47
C GLY A 446 11.27 -13.28 11.46
N CYS A 447 12.45 -13.82 11.08
CA CYS A 447 13.31 -13.25 10.04
C CYS A 447 12.58 -13.18 8.68
N THR A 448 11.85 -14.24 8.33
CA THR A 448 10.99 -14.24 7.12
C THR A 448 9.90 -13.14 7.21
N GLY A 449 9.31 -12.93 8.39
CA GLY A 449 8.33 -11.86 8.63
C GLY A 449 8.89 -10.45 8.42
N VAL A 450 10.12 -10.17 8.89
CA VAL A 450 10.85 -8.91 8.59
C VAL A 450 10.98 -8.72 7.08
N GLY A 451 11.37 -9.81 6.37
CA GLY A 451 11.54 -9.78 4.93
C GLY A 451 10.24 -9.54 4.17
N ILE A 452 9.14 -10.21 4.53
CA ILE A 452 7.81 -10.01 3.93
C ILE A 452 7.40 -8.54 4.01
N TYR A 453 7.51 -7.93 5.19
CA TYR A 453 7.18 -6.51 5.38
C TYR A 453 8.08 -5.60 4.53
N SER A 454 9.39 -5.83 4.53
CA SER A 454 10.36 -5.02 3.79
C SER A 454 10.12 -5.09 2.27
N ILE A 455 9.86 -6.28 1.74
CA ILE A 455 9.54 -6.51 0.32
C ILE A 455 8.24 -5.78 -0.04
N TYR A 456 7.18 -5.95 0.77
CA TYR A 456 5.89 -5.33 0.53
C TYR A 456 6.00 -3.80 0.47
N MET A 457 6.65 -3.18 1.47
CA MET A 457 6.83 -1.73 1.53
C MET A 457 7.69 -1.20 0.38
N ALA A 458 8.74 -1.91 0.01
CA ALA A 458 9.60 -1.53 -1.11
C ALA A 458 8.83 -1.52 -2.43
N VAL A 459 8.05 -2.57 -2.71
CA VAL A 459 7.25 -2.67 -3.93
C VAL A 459 6.18 -1.59 -3.98
N VAL A 460 5.41 -1.40 -2.90
CA VAL A 460 4.35 -0.38 -2.85
C VAL A 460 4.91 1.02 -3.07
N ASN A 461 5.97 1.38 -2.34
CA ASN A 461 6.55 2.71 -2.41
C ASN A 461 7.24 2.97 -3.74
N TYR A 462 8.02 2.02 -4.26
CA TYR A 462 8.72 2.19 -5.54
C TYR A 462 7.74 2.32 -6.71
N LEU A 463 6.73 1.44 -6.80
CA LEU A 463 5.73 1.53 -7.87
C LEU A 463 4.95 2.84 -7.80
N THR A 464 4.67 3.34 -6.59
CA THR A 464 4.00 4.63 -6.41
C THR A 464 4.87 5.79 -6.91
N ASP A 465 6.15 5.80 -6.56
CA ASP A 465 7.06 6.90 -6.88
C ASP A 465 7.52 6.87 -8.35
N ALA A 466 7.66 5.67 -8.95
CA ALA A 466 8.18 5.51 -10.31
C ALA A 466 7.11 5.62 -11.41
N TYR A 467 5.88 5.20 -11.12
CA TYR A 467 4.78 5.24 -12.09
C TYR A 467 3.82 6.42 -11.90
N GLU A 468 3.94 7.22 -10.84
CA GLU A 468 3.15 8.42 -10.55
C GLU A 468 1.65 8.29 -10.98
N LYS A 469 1.28 8.86 -12.13
CA LYS A 469 -0.11 8.79 -12.66
C LYS A 469 -0.62 7.37 -12.95
N TYR A 470 0.27 6.41 -13.14
CA TYR A 470 -0.05 4.99 -13.37
C TYR A 470 0.12 4.10 -12.13
N ALA A 471 0.48 4.69 -10.98
CA ALA A 471 0.77 3.96 -9.74
C ALA A 471 -0.37 3.02 -9.32
N ALA A 472 -1.63 3.47 -9.40
CA ALA A 472 -2.79 2.65 -9.06
C ALA A 472 -2.87 1.38 -9.93
N SER A 473 -2.57 1.48 -11.23
CA SER A 473 -2.57 0.33 -12.15
C SER A 473 -1.41 -0.63 -11.87
N ALA A 474 -0.20 -0.12 -11.61
CA ALA A 474 0.96 -0.93 -11.25
C ALA A 474 0.75 -1.68 -9.92
N LEU A 475 0.19 -1.00 -8.91
CA LEU A 475 -0.16 -1.62 -7.63
C LEU A 475 -1.28 -2.66 -7.76
N SER A 476 -2.26 -2.43 -8.65
CA SER A 476 -3.32 -3.40 -8.95
C SER A 476 -2.76 -4.67 -9.59
N ALA A 477 -1.80 -4.54 -10.52
CA ALA A 477 -1.08 -5.66 -11.11
C ALA A 477 -0.32 -6.47 -10.03
N ALA A 478 0.43 -5.79 -9.16
CA ALA A 478 1.13 -6.42 -8.05
C ALA A 478 0.16 -7.10 -7.05
N SER A 479 -1.00 -6.50 -6.80
CA SER A 479 -2.03 -7.07 -5.93
C SER A 479 -2.67 -8.32 -6.52
N LEU A 480 -2.93 -8.34 -7.83
CA LEU A 480 -3.43 -9.51 -8.54
C LEU A 480 -2.47 -10.70 -8.39
N GLY A 481 -1.18 -10.51 -8.69
CA GLY A 481 -0.17 -11.56 -8.55
C GLY A 481 0.00 -12.02 -7.11
N ARG A 482 0.10 -11.08 -6.17
CA ARG A 482 0.23 -11.34 -4.73
C ARG A 482 -0.89 -12.24 -4.20
N ASN A 483 -2.14 -11.91 -4.49
CA ASN A 483 -3.27 -12.69 -4.03
C ASN A 483 -3.37 -14.04 -4.79
N SER A 484 -2.95 -14.12 -6.06
CA SER A 484 -2.88 -15.39 -6.80
C SER A 484 -1.88 -16.36 -6.17
N PHE A 485 -0.67 -15.91 -5.80
CA PHE A 485 0.29 -16.76 -5.08
C PHE A 485 -0.21 -17.13 -3.69
N GLY A 486 -0.85 -16.22 -2.96
CA GLY A 486 -1.52 -16.50 -1.69
C GLY A 486 -2.65 -17.52 -1.82
N ALA A 487 -3.28 -17.59 -3.00
CA ALA A 487 -4.32 -18.58 -3.31
C ALA A 487 -3.75 -19.98 -3.55
N PHE A 488 -2.73 -20.10 -4.41
CA PHE A 488 -2.33 -21.39 -4.94
C PHE A 488 -1.13 -22.02 -4.22
N LEU A 489 -0.20 -21.23 -3.68
CA LEU A 489 0.98 -21.77 -3.03
C LEU A 489 0.66 -22.65 -1.79
N PRO A 490 -0.33 -22.33 -0.95
CA PRO A 490 -0.73 -23.20 0.17
C PRO A 490 -1.23 -24.57 -0.26
N LEU A 491 -1.77 -24.74 -1.47
CA LEU A 491 -2.20 -26.04 -1.99
C LEU A 491 -1.04 -27.02 -2.19
N ALA A 492 0.15 -26.49 -2.44
CA ALA A 492 1.36 -27.31 -2.57
C ALA A 492 2.04 -27.64 -1.24
N SER A 493 1.61 -27.04 -0.13
CA SER A 493 2.32 -27.09 1.15
C SER A 493 2.50 -28.52 1.66
N PHE A 494 1.45 -29.34 1.66
CA PHE A 494 1.48 -30.70 2.17
C PHE A 494 2.46 -31.59 1.37
N GLN A 495 2.34 -31.61 0.04
CA GLN A 495 3.22 -32.39 -0.83
C GLN A 495 4.67 -31.89 -0.78
N LEU A 496 4.86 -30.57 -0.69
CA LEU A 496 6.19 -29.96 -0.63
C LEU A 496 6.97 -30.45 0.59
N PHE A 497 6.37 -30.37 1.78
CA PHE A 497 7.03 -30.73 3.02
C PHE A 497 7.11 -32.23 3.26
N ASN A 498 6.11 -33.01 2.83
CA ASN A 498 6.14 -34.46 2.99
C ASN A 498 7.09 -35.14 2.00
N ASN A 499 7.16 -34.68 0.74
CA ASN A 499 7.98 -35.35 -0.27
C ASN A 499 9.45 -34.94 -0.22
N LEU A 500 9.74 -33.67 0.09
CA LEU A 500 11.12 -33.15 0.16
C LEU A 500 11.70 -33.18 1.56
N GLY A 501 10.83 -33.29 2.58
CA GLY A 501 11.20 -33.04 3.97
C GLY A 501 11.40 -31.56 4.26
N TYR A 502 11.41 -31.21 5.55
CA TYR A 502 11.41 -29.80 5.99
C TYR A 502 12.65 -29.02 5.53
N GLY A 503 13.84 -29.62 5.61
CA GLY A 503 15.11 -28.97 5.24
C GLY A 503 15.17 -28.60 3.75
N TRP A 504 14.87 -29.58 2.87
CA TRP A 504 14.94 -29.35 1.43
C TRP A 504 13.75 -28.51 0.91
N ALA A 505 12.57 -28.65 1.50
CA ALA A 505 11.44 -27.78 1.19
C ALA A 505 11.77 -26.31 1.53
N GLY A 506 12.31 -26.06 2.74
CA GLY A 506 12.80 -24.74 3.13
C GLY A 506 13.92 -24.22 2.23
N SER A 507 14.84 -25.09 1.80
CA SER A 507 15.91 -24.74 0.87
C SER A 507 15.39 -24.37 -0.51
N LEU A 508 14.46 -25.12 -1.08
CA LEU A 508 13.82 -24.80 -2.36
C LEU A 508 13.18 -23.41 -2.30
N LEU A 509 12.38 -23.15 -1.28
CA LEU A 509 11.74 -21.85 -1.09
C LEU A 509 12.78 -20.74 -0.85
N GLY A 510 13.83 -21.03 -0.09
CA GLY A 510 14.94 -20.12 0.17
C GLY A 510 15.71 -19.74 -1.09
N PHE A 511 16.00 -20.70 -1.98
CA PHE A 511 16.67 -20.45 -3.27
C PHE A 511 15.80 -19.59 -4.21
N VAL A 512 14.50 -19.85 -4.28
CA VAL A 512 13.58 -18.99 -5.03
C VAL A 512 13.56 -17.56 -4.46
N GLY A 513 13.48 -17.44 -3.13
CA GLY A 513 13.55 -16.14 -2.45
C GLY A 513 14.86 -15.40 -2.72
N LEU A 514 16.00 -16.12 -2.71
CA LEU A 514 17.32 -15.56 -3.01
C LEU A 514 17.42 -15.10 -4.48
N ALA A 515 16.92 -15.89 -5.41
CA ALA A 515 16.87 -15.52 -6.84
C ALA A 515 16.05 -14.23 -7.05
N LEU A 516 14.89 -14.12 -6.40
CA LEU A 516 14.06 -12.91 -6.47
C LEU A 516 14.69 -11.71 -5.74
N SER A 517 15.59 -11.94 -4.77
CA SER A 517 16.34 -10.87 -4.08
C SER A 517 17.34 -10.14 -5.01
N VAL A 518 17.60 -10.67 -6.19
CA VAL A 518 18.40 -9.99 -7.22
C VAL A 518 17.64 -8.80 -7.82
N VAL A 519 16.31 -8.82 -7.82
CA VAL A 519 15.45 -7.78 -8.42
C VAL A 519 15.75 -6.38 -7.87
N PRO A 520 15.69 -6.11 -6.54
CA PRO A 520 16.00 -4.78 -6.01
C PRO A 520 17.45 -4.38 -6.27
N VAL A 521 18.40 -5.32 -6.31
CA VAL A 521 19.81 -5.03 -6.59
C VAL A 521 19.98 -4.53 -8.02
N VAL A 522 19.38 -5.20 -8.99
CA VAL A 522 19.43 -4.79 -10.41
C VAL A 522 18.81 -3.41 -10.59
N LEU A 523 17.68 -3.13 -9.93
CA LEU A 523 17.01 -1.84 -10.02
C LEU A 523 17.82 -0.71 -9.36
N VAL A 524 18.48 -0.98 -8.25
CA VAL A 524 19.38 0.01 -7.62
C VAL A 524 20.56 0.35 -8.53
N LEU A 525 21.11 -0.63 -9.24
CA LEU A 525 22.28 -0.43 -10.12
C LEU A 525 21.91 0.15 -11.49
N LYS A 526 20.79 -0.26 -12.07
CA LYS A 526 20.39 0.10 -13.45
C LYS A 526 19.06 0.87 -13.55
N GLY A 527 18.50 1.32 -12.42
CA GLY A 527 17.19 1.96 -12.34
C GLY A 527 16.99 3.12 -13.31
N PRO A 528 17.91 4.12 -13.37
CA PRO A 528 17.78 5.23 -14.31
C PRO A 528 17.66 4.78 -15.79
N ALA A 529 18.45 3.79 -16.21
CA ALA A 529 18.39 3.26 -17.58
C ALA A 529 17.06 2.53 -17.84
N ILE A 530 16.59 1.76 -16.86
CA ILE A 530 15.34 1.01 -16.95
C ILE A 530 14.14 1.99 -17.02
N ARG A 531 14.11 3.03 -16.20
CA ARG A 531 13.03 4.04 -16.23
C ARG A 531 12.93 4.75 -17.58
N ARG A 532 14.08 5.07 -18.21
CA ARG A 532 14.10 5.72 -19.52
C ARG A 532 13.59 4.80 -20.65
N GLN A 533 13.73 3.48 -20.50
CA GLN A 533 13.27 2.51 -21.48
C GLN A 533 11.80 2.13 -21.29
N SER A 534 11.23 2.29 -20.09
CA SER A 534 9.82 2.02 -19.81
C SER A 534 8.94 3.13 -20.37
N PRO A 535 7.99 2.82 -21.27
CA PRO A 535 7.07 3.81 -21.82
C PRO A 535 6.24 4.50 -20.72
N PHE A 536 5.68 3.72 -19.78
CA PHE A 536 4.83 4.25 -18.71
C PHE A 536 5.60 5.10 -17.69
N MET A 537 6.84 4.70 -17.31
CA MET A 537 7.65 5.50 -16.41
C MET A 537 8.17 6.77 -17.07
N ARG A 538 8.55 6.69 -18.35
CA ARG A 538 9.00 7.85 -19.12
C ARG A 538 7.91 8.90 -19.21
N GLU A 539 6.72 8.50 -19.62
CA GLU A 539 5.56 9.36 -19.71
C GLU A 539 5.15 9.94 -18.34
N ALA A 540 5.20 9.14 -17.27
CA ALA A 540 4.85 9.59 -15.93
C ALA A 540 5.86 10.57 -15.32
N MET A 541 7.16 10.38 -15.61
CA MET A 541 8.22 11.12 -14.91
C MET A 541 8.85 12.25 -15.72
N PHE A 542 8.90 12.14 -17.05
CA PHE A 542 9.72 13.02 -17.88
C PHE A 542 8.94 13.78 -18.95
N GLU A 543 7.76 13.28 -19.36
CA GLU A 543 6.92 14.03 -20.28
C GLU A 543 6.06 15.02 -19.49
N PRO A 544 6.06 16.33 -19.86
CA PRO A 544 5.12 17.28 -19.27
C PRO A 544 3.70 16.78 -19.54
N GLU A 545 2.79 16.99 -18.60
CA GLU A 545 1.36 16.86 -18.89
C GLU A 545 1.07 17.73 -20.11
N ASP A 546 0.61 17.10 -21.18
CA ASP A 546 0.39 17.77 -22.46
C ASP A 546 -0.81 18.73 -22.31
N ASP A 547 -0.53 19.97 -21.91
CA ASP A 547 -1.52 21.05 -21.95
C ASP A 547 -1.99 21.35 -23.40
N SER A 548 -1.33 20.74 -24.42
CA SER A 548 -1.62 20.96 -25.83
C SER A 548 -2.95 20.32 -26.30
N GLU A 549 -3.47 19.30 -25.59
CA GLU A 549 -4.85 18.83 -25.89
C GLU A 549 -5.92 19.86 -25.48
N LYS A 550 -5.61 20.75 -24.54
CA LYS A 550 -6.51 21.86 -24.17
C LYS A 550 -6.41 23.01 -25.15
N ASP A 551 -5.25 23.27 -25.75
CA ASP A 551 -5.03 24.35 -26.72
C ASP A 551 -5.47 23.98 -28.14
N LEU A 552 -5.38 22.70 -28.54
CA LEU A 552 -5.89 22.21 -29.83
C LEU A 552 -7.43 22.20 -29.92
N ALA A 553 -8.12 22.27 -28.79
CA ALA A 553 -9.57 22.50 -28.79
C ALA A 553 -9.95 23.99 -28.96
N SER A 554 -9.00 24.93 -28.77
CA SER A 554 -9.19 26.38 -28.90
C SER A 554 -8.77 26.97 -30.27
N GLU A 555 -8.00 26.22 -31.09
CA GLU A 555 -7.52 26.65 -32.41
C GLU A 555 -8.13 25.82 -33.55
N LYS A 556 -9.43 25.77 -33.68
CA LYS A 556 -10.05 25.53 -35.00
C LYS A 556 -10.68 26.83 -35.49
N PRO A 557 -10.11 27.42 -36.56
CA PRO A 557 -10.73 28.59 -37.17
C PRO A 557 -12.06 28.22 -37.79
N ASP A 558 -12.98 29.15 -37.67
CA ASP A 558 -14.26 29.17 -38.37
C ASP A 558 -14.10 28.92 -39.87
N VAL A 559 -14.71 27.87 -40.38
CA VAL A 559 -15.16 27.74 -41.76
C VAL A 559 -16.58 27.18 -41.76
#